data_cab9207986821dcb1e60e3a9d428ab8e
#
_entry.id   cab9207986821dcb1e60e3a9d428ab8e
#
_cell.length_a   1.000
_cell.length_b   1.000
_cell.length_c   1.000
_cell.angle_alpha   90.00
_cell.angle_beta   90.00
_cell.angle_gamma   90.00
#
_symmetry.space_group_name_H-M   'P 1'
#
loop_
_entity.id
_entity.type
_entity.pdbx_description
1 polymer ?
#
loop_
_entity_poly.entity_id
_entity_poly.type
_entity_poly.pdbx_seq_one_letter_code
_entity_poly.pdbx_strand_id
1 'polypeptide(L)'
;MAQATDVLVVGGGLIGCGLAWRLRRKGSSVILVEASDINAGASGQNAGSLHFQLEHRFLEQDDASIRQAAPIVALSRLAVEDWRGLEAELHADLEVEMNGGLMVAETAEQITLLEKKQAREADFGLKTHLLDGDEARRIAPYLSGSILAAGHLPEEGHASPRAIAPALARAAVAEGADIMTHTRVVSVAKAAGGFRVGVQAPGGPLEVIQASCVVLAAGIGTGRLAEQFNLHLPLFAAPLTLTATERAAPFMPHLIQHVARRLSMKQTHSGNILIGGGWPSRFAQRADGGLNLQARPILDPDALIANLTIAAEVAPTVANLSVIRTWTGATTVTSDQLPLVGPVSRTPGVYVATGGSGFTLGPTFSRLLADLICGDQEAAQALAIVSPDRFGHLNSFMG
;
A
#
# COMPACT_ATOMS: atom_id res chain seq x y z
N MET A 1 -15.68 -10.84 -31.54
CA MET A 1 -15.55 -9.36 -31.73
C MET A 1 -14.59 -8.88 -30.64
N ALA A 2 -13.71 -7.93 -30.94
CA ALA A 2 -12.84 -7.35 -29.93
C ALA A 2 -13.69 -6.61 -28.88
N GLN A 3 -13.46 -6.86 -27.61
CA GLN A 3 -14.12 -6.17 -26.51
C GLN A 3 -13.55 -4.75 -26.41
N ALA A 4 -14.38 -3.74 -26.18
CA ALA A 4 -13.95 -2.34 -26.10
C ALA A 4 -14.35 -1.73 -24.75
N THR A 5 -13.49 -0.85 -24.21
CA THR A 5 -13.70 -0.18 -22.94
C THR A 5 -13.04 1.21 -22.93
N ASP A 6 -13.53 2.13 -22.10
CA ASP A 6 -12.87 3.42 -21.90
C ASP A 6 -11.57 3.21 -21.12
N VAL A 7 -11.61 2.41 -20.04
CA VAL A 7 -10.48 2.18 -19.17
C VAL A 7 -10.23 0.69 -18.94
N LEU A 8 -9.02 0.24 -19.27
CA LEU A 8 -8.53 -1.06 -18.90
C LEU A 8 -7.66 -0.95 -17.63
N VAL A 9 -8.07 -1.58 -16.55
CA VAL A 9 -7.30 -1.65 -15.30
C VAL A 9 -6.58 -3.00 -15.23
N VAL A 10 -5.25 -2.97 -15.06
CA VAL A 10 -4.42 -4.18 -14.95
C VAL A 10 -3.97 -4.37 -13.51
N GLY A 11 -4.56 -5.36 -12.84
CA GLY A 11 -4.28 -5.72 -11.45
C GLY A 11 -5.51 -5.63 -10.54
N GLY A 12 -5.85 -6.73 -9.88
CA GLY A 12 -7.00 -6.92 -8.98
C GLY A 12 -6.67 -6.73 -7.49
N GLY A 13 -5.71 -5.85 -7.18
CA GLY A 13 -5.44 -5.40 -5.82
C GLY A 13 -6.40 -4.31 -5.36
N LEU A 14 -6.19 -3.77 -4.14
CA LEU A 14 -7.03 -2.72 -3.55
C LEU A 14 -7.18 -1.53 -4.50
N ILE A 15 -6.07 -0.99 -5.02
CA ILE A 15 -6.10 0.20 -5.88
C ILE A 15 -6.85 -0.08 -7.18
N GLY A 16 -6.55 -1.21 -7.84
CA GLY A 16 -7.21 -1.55 -9.10
C GLY A 16 -8.72 -1.78 -8.97
N CYS A 17 -9.14 -2.53 -7.94
CA CYS A 17 -10.57 -2.74 -7.66
C CYS A 17 -11.28 -1.45 -7.27
N GLY A 18 -10.65 -0.63 -6.42
CA GLY A 18 -11.20 0.67 -6.02
C GLY A 18 -11.32 1.63 -7.21
N LEU A 19 -10.31 1.66 -8.07
CA LEU A 19 -10.34 2.48 -9.28
C LEU A 19 -11.46 2.02 -10.24
N ALA A 20 -11.60 0.72 -10.47
CA ALA A 20 -12.67 0.18 -11.31
C ALA A 20 -14.05 0.60 -10.79
N TRP A 21 -14.27 0.49 -9.48
CA TRP A 21 -15.51 0.93 -8.84
C TRP A 21 -15.76 2.44 -9.01
N ARG A 22 -14.77 3.28 -8.69
CA ARG A 22 -14.88 4.74 -8.78
C ARG A 22 -15.13 5.22 -10.21
N LEU A 23 -14.45 4.64 -11.20
CA LEU A 23 -14.63 4.95 -12.63
C LEU A 23 -16.03 4.57 -13.13
N ARG A 24 -16.54 3.40 -12.73
CA ARG A 24 -17.92 2.99 -13.08
C ARG A 24 -18.95 3.97 -12.54
N ARG A 25 -18.83 4.40 -11.29
CA ARG A 25 -19.70 5.43 -10.71
C ARG A 25 -19.65 6.77 -11.44
N LYS A 26 -18.55 7.05 -12.16
CA LYS A 26 -18.39 8.23 -13.00
C LYS A 26 -18.85 8.03 -14.46
N GLY A 27 -19.38 6.85 -14.78
CA GLY A 27 -19.96 6.54 -16.09
C GLY A 27 -18.98 5.98 -17.12
N SER A 28 -17.69 5.78 -16.78
CA SER A 28 -16.72 5.15 -17.69
C SER A 28 -16.97 3.65 -17.80
N SER A 29 -16.86 3.07 -18.98
CA SER A 29 -16.79 1.61 -19.13
C SER A 29 -15.43 1.10 -18.64
N VAL A 30 -15.41 0.00 -17.89
CA VAL A 30 -14.21 -0.53 -17.24
C VAL A 30 -14.12 -2.03 -17.39
N ILE A 31 -12.96 -2.50 -17.85
CA ILE A 31 -12.55 -3.90 -17.76
C ILE A 31 -11.36 -3.95 -16.82
N LEU A 32 -11.39 -4.84 -15.81
CA LEU A 32 -10.27 -5.14 -14.93
C LEU A 32 -9.74 -6.53 -15.26
N VAL A 33 -8.42 -6.63 -15.48
CA VAL A 33 -7.73 -7.89 -15.75
C VAL A 33 -6.78 -8.22 -14.59
N GLU A 34 -6.95 -9.39 -13.99
CA GLU A 34 -6.12 -9.91 -12.90
C GLU A 34 -5.53 -11.28 -13.27
N ALA A 35 -4.23 -11.42 -13.07
CA ALA A 35 -3.51 -12.63 -13.45
C ALA A 35 -3.77 -13.85 -12.53
N SER A 36 -4.29 -13.59 -11.35
CA SER A 36 -4.60 -14.58 -10.30
C SER A 36 -6.01 -14.34 -9.76
N ASP A 37 -6.24 -14.64 -8.48
CA ASP A 37 -7.44 -14.24 -7.77
C ASP A 37 -7.37 -12.75 -7.37
N ILE A 38 -8.52 -12.13 -7.23
CA ILE A 38 -8.63 -10.80 -6.61
C ILE A 38 -7.95 -10.84 -5.23
N ASN A 39 -7.14 -9.81 -4.94
CA ASN A 39 -6.45 -9.68 -3.66
C ASN A 39 -5.32 -10.68 -3.40
N ALA A 40 -4.85 -11.41 -4.39
CA ALA A 40 -3.78 -12.42 -4.22
C ALA A 40 -2.40 -11.83 -3.90
N GLY A 41 -2.16 -10.57 -4.30
CA GLY A 41 -0.89 -9.87 -4.10
C GLY A 41 -0.75 -9.17 -2.75
N ALA A 42 0.08 -8.11 -2.72
CA ALA A 42 0.40 -7.33 -1.52
C ALA A 42 -0.83 -6.82 -0.76
N SER A 43 -1.91 -6.48 -1.46
CA SER A 43 -3.15 -5.98 -0.86
C SER A 43 -3.77 -6.96 0.13
N GLY A 44 -3.71 -8.27 -0.13
CA GLY A 44 -4.25 -9.31 0.76
C GLY A 44 -3.21 -9.91 1.73
N GLN A 45 -1.93 -9.61 1.53
CA GLN A 45 -0.84 -10.21 2.30
C GLN A 45 -0.25 -9.28 3.35
N ASN A 46 -0.66 -7.99 3.38
CA ASN A 46 -0.19 -7.01 4.37
C ASN A 46 -0.89 -7.16 5.73
N ALA A 47 -0.44 -6.38 6.71
CA ALA A 47 -1.02 -6.39 8.05
C ALA A 47 -2.33 -5.62 8.18
N GLY A 48 -2.72 -4.82 7.20
CA GLY A 48 -3.90 -3.95 7.27
C GLY A 48 -3.73 -2.74 8.18
N SER A 49 -2.52 -2.32 8.49
CA SER A 49 -2.26 -1.12 9.27
C SER A 49 -2.52 0.15 8.47
N LEU A 50 -3.14 1.14 9.10
CA LEU A 50 -3.41 2.46 8.54
C LEU A 50 -2.43 3.45 9.16
N HIS A 51 -1.26 3.59 8.50
CA HIS A 51 -0.18 4.47 8.89
C HIS A 51 -0.37 5.83 8.24
N PHE A 52 -0.93 6.79 8.94
CA PHE A 52 -1.09 8.16 8.43
C PHE A 52 0.05 9.08 8.83
N GLN A 53 0.80 8.75 9.87
CA GLN A 53 2.03 9.41 10.25
C GLN A 53 3.16 9.09 9.25
N LEU A 54 4.21 9.90 9.21
CA LEU A 54 5.46 9.56 8.51
C LEU A 54 6.04 8.27 9.10
N GLU A 55 6.12 7.24 8.26
CA GLU A 55 6.61 5.92 8.66
C GLU A 55 8.13 5.93 8.91
N HIS A 56 8.60 5.03 9.78
CA HIS A 56 10.02 4.83 10.10
C HIS A 56 10.94 4.82 8.87
N ARG A 57 10.55 4.18 7.77
CA ARG A 57 11.33 4.08 6.54
C ARG A 57 11.69 5.43 5.91
N PHE A 58 10.90 6.47 6.16
CA PHE A 58 11.23 7.84 5.74
C PHE A 58 12.19 8.50 6.72
N LEU A 59 12.15 8.12 7.99
CA LEU A 59 12.98 8.70 9.06
C LEU A 59 14.39 8.11 9.12
N GLU A 60 14.63 6.94 8.51
CA GLU A 60 15.96 6.34 8.35
C GLU A 60 16.87 7.13 7.38
N GLN A 61 16.31 8.08 6.64
CA GLN A 61 17.02 8.85 5.62
C GLN A 61 17.56 10.17 6.20
N ASP A 62 18.34 10.89 5.39
CA ASP A 62 18.78 12.22 5.76
C ASP A 62 17.63 13.25 5.78
N ASP A 63 17.90 14.40 6.39
CA ASP A 63 16.91 15.49 6.52
C ASP A 63 16.37 16.00 5.17
N ALA A 64 17.16 15.90 4.09
CA ALA A 64 16.72 16.31 2.75
C ALA A 64 15.70 15.34 2.19
N SER A 65 15.95 14.04 2.33
CA SER A 65 15.02 12.98 1.91
C SER A 65 13.73 12.99 2.72
N ILE A 66 13.80 13.24 4.04
CA ILE A 66 12.61 13.42 4.88
C ILE A 66 11.78 14.61 4.39
N ARG A 67 12.40 15.75 4.09
CA ARG A 67 11.71 16.94 3.55
C ARG A 67 11.06 16.65 2.20
N GLN A 68 11.71 15.87 1.35
CA GLN A 68 11.18 15.48 0.05
C GLN A 68 9.95 14.56 0.20
N ALA A 69 9.95 13.67 1.17
CA ALA A 69 8.86 12.72 1.40
C ALA A 69 7.67 13.32 2.19
N ALA A 70 7.93 14.31 3.05
CA ALA A 70 6.93 14.87 3.95
C ALA A 70 5.61 15.32 3.29
N PRO A 71 5.58 15.86 2.05
CA PRO A 71 4.32 16.23 1.40
C PRO A 71 3.32 15.08 1.21
N ILE A 72 3.75 13.80 1.32
CA ILE A 72 2.83 12.65 1.28
C ILE A 72 1.81 12.70 2.42
N VAL A 73 2.10 13.40 3.51
CA VAL A 73 1.20 13.61 4.66
C VAL A 73 -0.11 14.29 4.24
N ALA A 74 -0.07 15.14 3.22
CA ALA A 74 -1.30 15.73 2.67
C ALA A 74 -2.25 14.66 2.12
N LEU A 75 -1.71 13.61 1.47
CA LEU A 75 -2.51 12.46 1.02
C LEU A 75 -2.98 11.60 2.20
N SER A 76 -2.17 11.46 3.26
CA SER A 76 -2.58 10.77 4.48
C SER A 76 -3.82 11.41 5.12
N ARG A 77 -3.90 12.73 5.15
CA ARG A 77 -5.09 13.45 5.64
C ARG A 77 -6.34 13.16 4.83
N LEU A 78 -6.23 13.13 3.50
CA LEU A 78 -7.34 12.72 2.64
C LEU A 78 -7.74 11.26 2.88
N ALA A 79 -6.75 10.41 3.11
CA ALA A 79 -6.99 8.99 3.35
C ALA A 79 -7.71 8.72 4.68
N VAL A 80 -7.50 9.52 5.72
CA VAL A 80 -8.29 9.46 6.96
C VAL A 80 -9.78 9.55 6.66
N GLU A 81 -10.18 10.55 5.85
CA GLU A 81 -11.59 10.75 5.51
C GLU A 81 -12.13 9.66 4.58
N ASP A 82 -11.33 9.24 3.60
CA ASP A 82 -11.71 8.14 2.71
C ASP A 82 -11.97 6.85 3.50
N TRP A 83 -11.11 6.50 4.48
CA TRP A 83 -11.30 5.31 5.31
C TRP A 83 -12.52 5.41 6.22
N ARG A 84 -12.79 6.56 6.83
CA ARG A 84 -13.97 6.79 7.68
C ARG A 84 -15.29 6.55 6.94
N GLY A 85 -15.34 6.90 5.65
CA GLY A 85 -16.57 6.77 4.85
C GLY A 85 -16.73 5.44 4.13
N LEU A 86 -15.65 4.65 4.00
CA LEU A 86 -15.58 3.56 3.02
C LEU A 86 -16.55 2.40 3.30
N GLU A 87 -16.71 2.00 4.56
CA GLU A 87 -17.65 0.92 4.94
C GLU A 87 -19.11 1.28 4.61
N ALA A 88 -19.48 2.54 4.89
CA ALA A 88 -20.80 3.05 4.57
C ALA A 88 -21.03 3.13 3.05
N GLU A 89 -20.04 3.59 2.28
CA GLU A 89 -20.13 3.66 0.83
C GLU A 89 -20.24 2.26 0.16
N LEU A 90 -19.54 1.27 0.72
CA LEU A 90 -19.52 -0.09 0.18
C LEU A 90 -20.62 -0.99 0.75
N HIS A 91 -21.34 -0.54 1.78
CA HIS A 91 -22.26 -1.36 2.56
C HIS A 91 -21.62 -2.69 2.98
N ALA A 92 -20.37 -2.64 3.45
CA ALA A 92 -19.54 -3.79 3.78
C ALA A 92 -18.76 -3.56 5.06
N ASP A 93 -18.68 -4.61 5.89
CA ASP A 93 -17.78 -4.64 7.03
C ASP A 93 -16.34 -4.89 6.54
N LEU A 94 -15.47 -3.94 6.77
CA LEU A 94 -14.05 -3.99 6.44
C LEU A 94 -13.18 -4.09 7.69
N GLU A 95 -13.79 -4.24 8.86
CA GLU A 95 -13.11 -4.24 10.16
C GLU A 95 -12.26 -2.96 10.34
N VAL A 96 -12.78 -1.79 9.96
CA VAL A 96 -12.06 -0.52 10.11
C VAL A 96 -12.15 -0.08 11.56
N GLU A 97 -11.01 -0.09 12.24
CA GLU A 97 -10.86 0.40 13.60
C GLU A 97 -9.79 1.50 13.63
N MET A 98 -10.21 2.73 13.93
CA MET A 98 -9.33 3.91 14.01
C MET A 98 -9.28 4.40 15.45
N ASN A 99 -8.64 3.61 16.30
CA ASN A 99 -8.53 3.81 17.76
C ASN A 99 -7.26 4.57 18.17
N GLY A 100 -6.50 5.06 17.18
CA GLY A 100 -5.23 5.77 17.37
C GLY A 100 -4.01 4.91 17.07
N GLY A 101 -2.90 5.59 16.82
CA GLY A 101 -1.57 5.00 16.64
C GLY A 101 -0.53 5.71 17.48
N LEU A 102 0.44 4.95 17.95
CA LEU A 102 1.56 5.42 18.76
C LEU A 102 2.87 5.05 18.08
N MET A 103 3.69 6.03 17.74
CA MET A 103 5.06 5.82 17.34
C MET A 103 5.97 6.07 18.54
N VAL A 104 6.52 5.01 19.12
CA VAL A 104 7.23 5.06 20.41
C VAL A 104 8.72 5.34 20.27
N ALA A 105 9.32 5.90 21.33
CA ALA A 105 10.73 6.20 21.48
C ALA A 105 11.26 5.76 22.86
N GLU A 106 12.52 5.27 22.88
CA GLU A 106 13.18 4.69 24.05
C GLU A 106 14.44 5.47 24.47
N THR A 107 14.90 6.44 23.66
CA THR A 107 16.10 7.26 23.97
C THR A 107 15.87 8.73 23.69
N ALA A 108 16.73 9.60 24.23
CA ALA A 108 16.65 11.05 24.01
C ALA A 108 16.82 11.43 22.51
N GLU A 109 17.69 10.71 21.79
CA GLU A 109 17.89 10.92 20.35
C GLU A 109 16.63 10.57 19.58
N GLN A 110 15.93 9.51 19.97
CA GLN A 110 14.67 9.09 19.38
C GLN A 110 13.52 10.07 19.67
N ILE A 111 13.52 10.69 20.86
CA ILE A 111 12.57 11.78 21.20
C ILE A 111 12.81 12.97 20.26
N THR A 112 14.07 13.37 20.07
CA THR A 112 14.41 14.43 19.12
C THR A 112 13.95 14.13 17.69
N LEU A 113 14.01 12.85 17.30
CA LEU A 113 13.50 12.40 15.98
C LEU A 113 11.97 12.51 15.90
N LEU A 114 11.25 12.15 16.98
CA LEU A 114 9.79 12.34 17.06
C LEU A 114 9.39 13.82 16.97
N GLU A 115 10.11 14.72 17.64
CA GLU A 115 9.88 16.16 17.60
C GLU A 115 10.04 16.71 16.18
N LYS A 116 11.14 16.34 15.51
CA LYS A 116 11.38 16.71 14.10
C LYS A 116 10.28 16.17 13.18
N LYS A 117 9.88 14.93 13.37
CA LYS A 117 8.79 14.29 12.64
C LYS A 117 7.49 15.05 12.83
N GLN A 118 7.10 15.32 14.09
CA GLN A 118 5.88 16.07 14.41
C GLN A 118 5.85 17.44 13.74
N ALA A 119 6.97 18.17 13.79
CA ALA A 119 7.08 19.47 13.13
C ALA A 119 6.84 19.36 11.61
N ARG A 120 7.42 18.33 10.96
CA ARG A 120 7.20 18.08 9.52
C ARG A 120 5.76 17.71 9.20
N GLU A 121 5.13 16.89 10.03
CA GLU A 121 3.72 16.52 9.87
C GLU A 121 2.79 17.71 10.03
N ALA A 122 3.09 18.60 10.98
CA ALA A 122 2.35 19.83 11.21
C ALA A 122 2.40 20.79 10.01
N ASP A 123 3.53 20.87 9.29
CA ASP A 123 3.67 21.67 8.06
C ASP A 123 2.64 21.29 6.99
N PHE A 124 2.18 20.02 6.99
CA PHE A 124 1.17 19.48 6.08
C PHE A 124 -0.19 19.25 6.76
N GLY A 125 -0.36 19.77 7.98
CA GLY A 125 -1.62 19.82 8.71
C GLY A 125 -2.03 18.51 9.39
N LEU A 126 -1.10 17.55 9.59
CA LEU A 126 -1.34 16.38 10.43
C LEU A 126 -1.03 16.73 11.89
N LYS A 127 -1.98 16.48 12.78
CA LYS A 127 -1.90 16.89 14.19
C LYS A 127 -1.46 15.72 15.08
N THR A 128 -0.21 15.31 14.97
CA THR A 128 0.39 14.34 15.88
C THR A 128 0.68 15.00 17.24
N HIS A 129 0.32 14.33 18.33
CA HIS A 129 0.57 14.78 19.69
C HIS A 129 1.80 14.07 20.27
N LEU A 130 2.76 14.82 20.78
CA LEU A 130 3.89 14.25 21.50
C LEU A 130 3.48 14.01 22.96
N LEU A 131 3.60 12.78 23.41
CA LEU A 131 3.32 12.33 24.77
C LEU A 131 4.65 11.96 25.45
N ASP A 132 4.78 12.28 26.74
CA ASP A 132 5.85 11.68 27.54
C ASP A 132 5.55 10.19 27.85
N GLY A 133 6.53 9.48 28.47
CA GLY A 133 6.40 8.05 28.73
C GLY A 133 5.25 7.70 29.68
N ASP A 134 4.95 8.58 30.64
CA ASP A 134 3.86 8.34 31.60
C ASP A 134 2.49 8.61 30.96
N GLU A 135 2.40 9.62 30.12
CA GLU A 135 1.22 9.90 29.30
C GLU A 135 0.95 8.77 28.31
N ALA A 136 1.99 8.29 27.62
CA ALA A 136 1.88 7.18 26.68
C ALA A 136 1.40 5.89 27.38
N ARG A 137 1.96 5.55 28.55
CA ARG A 137 1.53 4.38 29.35
C ARG A 137 0.14 4.55 29.96
N ARG A 138 -0.30 5.77 30.21
CA ARG A 138 -1.67 6.01 30.72
C ARG A 138 -2.73 5.63 29.69
N ILE A 139 -2.50 5.92 28.41
CA ILE A 139 -3.43 5.54 27.32
C ILE A 139 -3.15 4.13 26.78
N ALA A 140 -1.91 3.64 26.92
CA ALA A 140 -1.44 2.34 26.42
C ALA A 140 -0.67 1.58 27.52
N PRO A 141 -1.37 1.06 28.55
CA PRO A 141 -0.72 0.45 29.73
C PRO A 141 0.05 -0.85 29.45
N TYR A 142 -0.08 -1.38 28.25
CA TYR A 142 0.69 -2.54 27.77
C TYR A 142 2.11 -2.16 27.28
N LEU A 143 2.44 -0.87 27.18
CA LEU A 143 3.76 -0.41 26.79
C LEU A 143 4.79 -0.65 27.87
N SER A 144 6.00 -1.00 27.47
CA SER A 144 7.15 -1.18 28.36
C SER A 144 7.50 0.09 29.13
N GLY A 145 8.05 -0.08 30.34
CA GLY A 145 8.64 1.01 31.12
C GLY A 145 9.84 1.70 30.45
N SER A 146 10.46 1.07 29.44
CA SER A 146 11.53 1.67 28.64
C SER A 146 11.05 2.77 27.69
N ILE A 147 9.75 2.87 27.41
CA ILE A 147 9.21 3.89 26.53
C ILE A 147 9.25 5.25 27.22
N LEU A 148 10.01 6.18 26.65
CA LEU A 148 10.23 7.53 27.17
C LEU A 148 9.31 8.57 26.54
N ALA A 149 8.84 8.35 25.31
CA ALA A 149 7.90 9.22 24.60
C ALA A 149 7.15 8.47 23.50
N ALA A 150 6.06 9.06 23.03
CA ALA A 150 5.35 8.58 21.86
C ALA A 150 4.74 9.73 21.03
N GLY A 151 4.78 9.62 19.70
CA GLY A 151 3.98 10.44 18.79
C GLY A 151 2.61 9.77 18.62
N HIS A 152 1.55 10.38 19.11
CA HIS A 152 0.18 9.89 19.04
C HIS A 152 -0.63 10.57 17.96
N LEU A 153 -1.22 9.79 17.07
CA LEU A 153 -2.20 10.25 16.08
C LEU A 153 -3.53 9.50 16.30
N PRO A 154 -4.59 10.19 16.75
CA PRO A 154 -5.87 9.56 17.07
C PRO A 154 -6.56 8.86 15.90
N GLU A 155 -6.27 9.28 14.68
CA GLU A 155 -6.88 8.77 13.46
C GLU A 155 -6.24 7.49 12.91
N GLU A 156 -5.08 7.06 13.40
CA GLU A 156 -4.46 5.80 12.95
C GLU A 156 -5.24 4.57 13.44
N GLY A 157 -4.98 3.45 12.79
CA GLY A 157 -5.67 2.22 13.14
C GLY A 157 -5.40 1.09 12.16
N HIS A 158 -6.44 0.35 11.84
CA HIS A 158 -6.33 -0.77 10.92
C HIS A 158 -7.65 -1.09 10.21
N ALA A 159 -7.55 -1.91 9.15
CA ALA A 159 -8.68 -2.51 8.45
C ALA A 159 -8.32 -3.94 8.02
N SER A 160 -9.30 -4.71 7.59
CA SER A 160 -9.10 -6.08 7.12
C SER A 160 -8.52 -6.10 5.68
N PRO A 161 -7.25 -6.49 5.48
CA PRO A 161 -6.69 -6.59 4.13
C PRO A 161 -7.34 -7.70 3.31
N ARG A 162 -8.08 -8.61 3.96
CA ARG A 162 -8.80 -9.69 3.27
C ARG A 162 -10.17 -9.26 2.78
N ALA A 163 -10.79 -8.26 3.42
CA ALA A 163 -12.15 -7.83 3.12
C ALA A 163 -12.21 -6.76 2.03
N ILE A 164 -11.26 -5.80 2.04
CA ILE A 164 -11.39 -4.56 1.27
C ILE A 164 -11.36 -4.76 -0.25
N ALA A 165 -10.33 -5.39 -0.82
CA ALA A 165 -10.26 -5.52 -2.28
C ALA A 165 -11.39 -6.41 -2.85
N PRO A 166 -11.80 -7.52 -2.20
CA PRO A 166 -13.00 -8.25 -2.60
C PRO A 166 -14.30 -7.44 -2.49
N ALA A 167 -14.45 -6.57 -1.48
CA ALA A 167 -15.63 -5.70 -1.36
C ALA A 167 -15.66 -4.68 -2.50
N LEU A 168 -14.54 -4.03 -2.79
CA LEU A 168 -14.38 -3.09 -3.91
C LEU A 168 -14.64 -3.76 -5.26
N ALA A 169 -14.16 -5.00 -5.47
CA ALA A 169 -14.41 -5.76 -6.70
C ALA A 169 -15.91 -6.07 -6.88
N ARG A 170 -16.59 -6.50 -5.81
CA ARG A 170 -18.04 -6.72 -5.85
C ARG A 170 -18.80 -5.43 -6.16
N ALA A 171 -18.42 -4.32 -5.54
CA ALA A 171 -19.01 -3.01 -5.79
C ALA A 171 -18.77 -2.57 -7.27
N ALA A 172 -17.57 -2.78 -7.81
CA ALA A 172 -17.27 -2.48 -9.20
C ALA A 172 -18.15 -3.30 -10.17
N VAL A 173 -18.33 -4.60 -9.91
CA VAL A 173 -19.21 -5.47 -10.71
C VAL A 173 -20.68 -5.04 -10.61
N ALA A 174 -21.14 -4.67 -9.42
CA ALA A 174 -22.51 -4.16 -9.21
C ALA A 174 -22.77 -2.88 -10.02
N GLU A 175 -21.75 -2.03 -10.20
CA GLU A 175 -21.78 -0.84 -11.06
C GLU A 175 -21.52 -1.15 -12.55
N GLY A 176 -21.36 -2.43 -12.90
CA GLY A 176 -21.21 -2.90 -14.28
C GLY A 176 -19.76 -2.91 -14.81
N ALA A 177 -18.75 -3.04 -13.98
CA ALA A 177 -17.40 -3.37 -14.42
C ALA A 177 -17.29 -4.84 -14.83
N ASP A 178 -16.55 -5.14 -15.88
CA ASP A 178 -16.13 -6.51 -16.21
C ASP A 178 -14.84 -6.83 -15.50
N ILE A 179 -14.79 -7.97 -14.79
CA ILE A 179 -13.58 -8.44 -14.09
C ILE A 179 -13.17 -9.81 -14.66
N MET A 180 -11.97 -9.86 -15.22
CA MET A 180 -11.35 -11.06 -15.78
C MET A 180 -10.23 -11.54 -14.86
N THR A 181 -10.51 -12.50 -13.99
CA THR A 181 -9.50 -13.17 -13.15
C THR A 181 -8.78 -14.26 -13.93
N HIS A 182 -7.63 -14.75 -13.40
CA HIS A 182 -6.79 -15.75 -14.05
C HIS A 182 -6.44 -15.40 -15.49
N THR A 183 -6.36 -14.11 -15.80
CA THR A 183 -6.12 -13.59 -17.15
C THR A 183 -4.93 -12.64 -17.13
N ARG A 184 -3.94 -12.91 -17.99
CA ARG A 184 -2.70 -12.12 -18.05
C ARG A 184 -2.72 -11.19 -19.25
N VAL A 185 -2.23 -9.96 -19.05
CA VAL A 185 -1.82 -9.10 -20.17
C VAL A 185 -0.52 -9.67 -20.75
N VAL A 186 -0.56 -10.00 -22.03
CA VAL A 186 0.57 -10.62 -22.76
C VAL A 186 1.17 -9.72 -23.83
N SER A 187 0.40 -8.75 -24.32
CA SER A 187 0.90 -7.77 -25.30
C SER A 187 0.13 -6.47 -25.22
N VAL A 188 0.79 -5.38 -25.59
CA VAL A 188 0.17 -4.05 -25.72
C VAL A 188 0.66 -3.42 -27.03
N ALA A 189 -0.23 -2.85 -27.79
CA ALA A 189 0.08 -2.09 -28.98
C ALA A 189 -0.72 -0.79 -29.01
N LYS A 190 -0.07 0.31 -29.35
CA LYS A 190 -0.75 1.59 -29.58
C LYS A 190 -1.66 1.47 -30.81
N ALA A 191 -2.85 2.04 -30.73
CA ALA A 191 -3.86 2.01 -31.79
C ALA A 191 -4.51 3.39 -31.97
N ALA A 192 -5.27 3.56 -33.03
CA ALA A 192 -6.07 4.77 -33.20
C ALA A 192 -7.07 4.89 -32.02
N GLY A 193 -7.01 6.00 -31.31
CA GLY A 193 -7.90 6.26 -30.16
C GLY A 193 -7.55 5.54 -28.86
N GLY A 194 -6.34 4.94 -28.74
CA GLY A 194 -5.92 4.28 -27.49
C GLY A 194 -4.97 3.09 -27.70
N PHE A 195 -5.35 1.92 -27.16
CA PHE A 195 -4.51 0.73 -27.10
C PHE A 195 -5.28 -0.54 -27.48
N ARG A 196 -4.55 -1.47 -28.08
CA ARG A 196 -4.99 -2.87 -28.24
C ARG A 196 -4.17 -3.72 -27.25
N VAL A 197 -4.84 -4.33 -26.30
CA VAL A 197 -4.22 -5.13 -25.26
C VAL A 197 -4.59 -6.59 -25.46
N GLY A 198 -3.58 -7.42 -25.69
CA GLY A 198 -3.73 -8.87 -25.73
C GLY A 198 -3.78 -9.44 -24.34
N VAL A 199 -4.83 -10.20 -24.05
CA VAL A 199 -5.03 -10.88 -22.76
C VAL A 199 -5.21 -12.38 -22.99
N GLN A 200 -4.76 -13.19 -22.03
CA GLN A 200 -4.83 -14.64 -22.16
C GLN A 200 -5.04 -15.32 -20.79
N ALA A 201 -6.08 -16.15 -20.72
CA ALA A 201 -6.24 -17.12 -19.63
C ALA A 201 -5.34 -18.35 -19.84
N PRO A 202 -4.95 -19.09 -18.81
CA PRO A 202 -4.14 -20.29 -18.94
C PRO A 202 -4.78 -21.32 -19.88
N GLY A 203 -4.07 -21.67 -20.96
CA GLY A 203 -4.57 -22.60 -21.97
C GLY A 203 -5.70 -22.06 -22.87
N GLY A 204 -6.13 -20.83 -22.65
CA GLY A 204 -7.17 -20.18 -23.44
C GLY A 204 -6.62 -19.49 -24.70
N PRO A 205 -7.52 -19.02 -25.59
CA PRO A 205 -7.14 -18.26 -26.76
C PRO A 205 -6.62 -16.86 -26.36
N LEU A 206 -5.85 -16.27 -27.26
CA LEU A 206 -5.48 -14.85 -27.15
C LEU A 206 -6.72 -14.00 -27.48
N GLU A 207 -7.15 -13.20 -26.53
CA GLU A 207 -8.22 -12.22 -26.72
C GLU A 207 -7.62 -10.81 -26.82
N VAL A 208 -8.33 -9.90 -27.47
CA VAL A 208 -7.88 -8.52 -27.65
C VAL A 208 -8.93 -7.57 -27.10
N ILE A 209 -8.51 -6.72 -26.17
CA ILE A 209 -9.31 -5.62 -25.61
C ILE A 209 -8.83 -4.32 -26.25
N GLN A 210 -9.77 -3.51 -26.73
CA GLN A 210 -9.51 -2.13 -27.15
C GLN A 210 -9.84 -1.20 -26.00
N ALA A 211 -8.88 -0.36 -25.56
CA ALA A 211 -9.06 0.55 -24.45
C ALA A 211 -8.61 1.96 -24.83
N SER A 212 -9.38 2.98 -24.43
CA SER A 212 -8.98 4.38 -24.63
C SER A 212 -7.78 4.72 -23.76
N CYS A 213 -7.74 4.19 -22.52
CA CYS A 213 -6.58 4.27 -21.65
C CYS A 213 -6.33 2.98 -20.87
N VAL A 214 -5.10 2.83 -20.34
CA VAL A 214 -4.66 1.67 -19.57
C VAL A 214 -4.08 2.12 -18.24
N VAL A 215 -4.50 1.51 -17.14
CA VAL A 215 -3.96 1.74 -15.80
C VAL A 215 -3.17 0.53 -15.33
N LEU A 216 -1.89 0.71 -15.05
CA LEU A 216 -0.98 -0.31 -14.55
C LEU A 216 -1.00 -0.32 -13.01
N ALA A 217 -1.83 -1.18 -12.42
CA ALA A 217 -2.01 -1.36 -10.97
C ALA A 217 -1.58 -2.75 -10.49
N ALA A 218 -0.63 -3.38 -11.18
CA ALA A 218 -0.23 -4.78 -11.01
C ALA A 218 0.85 -5.01 -9.93
N GLY A 219 1.03 -4.07 -8.98
CA GLY A 219 1.99 -4.18 -7.89
C GLY A 219 3.41 -4.47 -8.43
N ILE A 220 4.05 -5.54 -7.94
CA ILE A 220 5.41 -5.94 -8.38
C ILE A 220 5.49 -6.26 -9.88
N GLY A 221 4.37 -6.52 -10.54
CA GLY A 221 4.29 -6.77 -11.99
C GLY A 221 4.28 -5.49 -12.83
N THR A 222 4.07 -4.33 -12.22
CA THR A 222 3.90 -3.05 -12.93
C THR A 222 5.13 -2.67 -13.77
N GLY A 223 6.33 -2.83 -13.25
CA GLY A 223 7.55 -2.50 -13.98
C GLY A 223 7.67 -3.25 -15.31
N ARG A 224 7.47 -4.57 -15.29
CA ARG A 224 7.49 -5.40 -16.51
C ARG A 224 6.38 -5.06 -17.50
N LEU A 225 5.21 -4.65 -17.01
CA LEU A 225 4.13 -4.19 -17.90
C LEU A 225 4.46 -2.83 -18.52
N ALA A 226 5.10 -1.94 -17.76
CA ALA A 226 5.53 -0.63 -18.23
C ALA A 226 6.55 -0.73 -19.39
N GLU A 227 7.44 -1.73 -19.36
CA GLU A 227 8.40 -2.00 -20.45
C GLU A 227 7.72 -2.24 -21.79
N GLN A 228 6.50 -2.78 -21.82
CA GLN A 228 5.73 -2.95 -23.07
C GLN A 228 5.29 -1.61 -23.69
N PHE A 229 5.36 -0.53 -22.93
CA PHE A 229 5.10 0.84 -23.37
C PHE A 229 6.39 1.65 -23.57
N ASN A 230 7.58 1.00 -23.55
CA ASN A 230 8.90 1.64 -23.51
C ASN A 230 9.05 2.60 -22.31
N LEU A 231 8.53 2.19 -21.17
CA LEU A 231 8.61 2.95 -19.92
C LEU A 231 9.47 2.19 -18.90
N HIS A 232 10.52 2.84 -18.44
CA HIS A 232 11.37 2.36 -17.36
C HIS A 232 10.97 3.06 -16.07
N LEU A 233 10.43 2.30 -15.12
CA LEU A 233 10.02 2.78 -13.82
C LEU A 233 10.94 2.16 -12.74
N PRO A 234 11.51 2.94 -11.81
CA PRO A 234 12.42 2.44 -10.78
C PRO A 234 11.62 1.72 -9.67
N LEU A 235 11.00 0.61 -10.04
CA LEU A 235 10.18 -0.23 -9.18
C LEU A 235 10.95 -1.48 -8.76
N PHE A 236 11.00 -1.70 -7.45
CA PHE A 236 11.68 -2.84 -6.84
C PHE A 236 10.68 -3.66 -6.04
N ALA A 237 10.80 -4.98 -6.12
CA ALA A 237 10.04 -5.88 -5.29
C ALA A 237 10.74 -6.03 -3.93
N ALA A 238 10.06 -5.69 -2.84
CA ALA A 238 10.56 -5.84 -1.48
C ALA A 238 9.83 -6.99 -0.80
N PRO A 239 10.53 -8.12 -0.51
CA PRO A 239 9.96 -9.26 0.17
C PRO A 239 9.96 -9.00 1.69
N LEU A 240 8.81 -9.15 2.34
CA LEU A 240 8.60 -8.82 3.75
C LEU A 240 7.98 -9.98 4.53
N THR A 241 8.19 -9.96 5.85
CA THR A 241 7.69 -10.97 6.79
C THR A 241 6.62 -10.36 7.70
N LEU A 242 5.60 -11.14 7.98
CA LEU A 242 4.54 -10.85 8.94
C LEU A 242 4.26 -12.06 9.83
N THR A 243 3.92 -11.80 11.09
CA THR A 243 3.61 -12.82 12.07
C THR A 243 2.27 -12.55 12.75
N ALA A 244 1.52 -13.62 13.02
CA ALA A 244 0.31 -13.58 13.84
C ALA A 244 0.49 -14.46 15.08
N THR A 245 0.07 -13.95 16.24
CA THR A 245 0.00 -14.72 17.48
C THR A 245 -1.33 -15.45 17.60
N GLU A 246 -1.46 -16.31 18.60
CA GLU A 246 -2.75 -16.76 19.08
C GLU A 246 -3.67 -15.58 19.47
N ARG A 247 -4.95 -15.87 19.64
CA ARG A 247 -5.93 -14.88 20.08
C ARG A 247 -5.72 -14.57 21.56
N ALA A 248 -5.79 -13.29 21.89
CA ALA A 248 -5.81 -12.78 23.26
C ALA A 248 -7.08 -11.96 23.49
N ALA A 249 -7.46 -11.81 24.76
CA ALA A 249 -8.47 -10.81 25.14
C ALA A 249 -8.04 -9.43 24.65
N PRO A 250 -8.97 -8.52 24.32
CA PRO A 250 -8.61 -7.17 23.88
C PRO A 250 -7.77 -6.43 24.92
N PHE A 251 -6.56 -6.00 24.53
CA PHE A 251 -5.66 -5.22 25.40
C PHE A 251 -4.86 -4.15 24.65
N MET A 252 -4.76 -4.26 23.32
CA MET A 252 -3.96 -3.37 22.46
C MET A 252 -4.86 -2.70 21.42
N PRO A 253 -5.61 -1.65 21.78
CA PRO A 253 -6.50 -0.96 20.83
C PRO A 253 -5.75 -0.11 19.80
N HIS A 254 -4.51 0.30 20.09
CA HIS A 254 -3.73 1.19 19.24
C HIS A 254 -2.84 0.44 18.25
N LEU A 255 -2.60 1.06 17.11
CA LEU A 255 -1.52 0.69 16.22
C LEU A 255 -0.20 1.17 16.82
N ILE A 256 0.77 0.27 17.00
CA ILE A 256 2.08 0.58 17.59
C ILE A 256 3.15 0.54 16.52
N GLN A 257 3.94 1.60 16.44
CA GLN A 257 5.13 1.73 15.61
C GLN A 257 6.32 2.15 16.48
N HIS A 258 7.54 2.00 15.97
CA HIS A 258 8.74 2.50 16.62
C HIS A 258 9.47 3.50 15.71
N VAL A 259 9.95 4.63 16.27
CA VAL A 259 10.53 5.72 15.48
C VAL A 259 11.87 5.37 14.83
N ALA A 260 12.64 4.48 15.44
CA ALA A 260 14.00 4.12 15.01
C ALA A 260 14.25 2.61 14.84
N ARG A 261 13.24 1.78 15.09
CA ARG A 261 13.33 0.31 14.97
C ARG A 261 12.19 -0.19 14.06
N ARG A 262 12.43 -1.26 13.32
CA ARG A 262 11.41 -1.85 12.44
C ARG A 262 10.33 -2.56 13.25
N LEU A 263 9.28 -1.85 13.59
CA LEU A 263 8.12 -2.39 14.28
C LEU A 263 6.83 -1.73 13.78
N SER A 264 5.86 -2.56 13.47
CA SER A 264 4.45 -2.21 13.36
C SER A 264 3.65 -3.37 13.92
N MET A 265 2.88 -3.16 14.97
CA MET A 265 2.03 -4.20 15.55
C MET A 265 0.69 -3.64 16.00
N LYS A 266 -0.31 -4.52 16.02
CA LYS A 266 -1.67 -4.20 16.45
C LYS A 266 -2.41 -5.46 16.84
N GLN A 267 -3.46 -5.32 17.62
CA GLN A 267 -4.44 -6.37 17.82
C GLN A 267 -5.55 -6.27 16.77
N THR A 268 -5.86 -7.37 16.11
CA THR A 268 -6.93 -7.43 15.12
C THR A 268 -8.29 -7.58 15.79
N HIS A 269 -9.36 -7.33 15.06
CA HIS A 269 -10.74 -7.60 15.50
C HIS A 269 -10.92 -9.03 16.02
N SER A 270 -10.26 -10.02 15.43
CA SER A 270 -10.30 -11.41 15.90
C SER A 270 -9.42 -11.71 17.12
N GLY A 271 -8.69 -10.73 17.68
CA GLY A 271 -7.88 -10.83 18.89
C GLY A 271 -6.43 -11.26 18.69
N ASN A 272 -5.98 -11.59 17.48
CA ASN A 272 -4.58 -11.92 17.21
C ASN A 272 -3.72 -10.65 17.18
N ILE A 273 -2.48 -10.72 17.70
CA ILE A 273 -1.51 -9.65 17.46
C ILE A 273 -0.84 -9.92 16.10
N LEU A 274 -0.94 -8.95 15.19
CA LEU A 274 -0.15 -8.94 13.95
C LEU A 274 1.11 -8.12 14.18
N ILE A 275 2.26 -8.70 13.84
CA ILE A 275 3.59 -8.13 14.05
C ILE A 275 4.31 -8.06 12.70
N GLY A 276 4.82 -6.89 12.36
CA GLY A 276 5.57 -6.60 11.15
C GLY A 276 6.49 -5.39 11.34
N GLY A 277 6.56 -4.51 10.35
CA GLY A 277 7.38 -3.29 10.41
C GLY A 277 8.49 -3.26 9.36
N GLY A 278 8.27 -3.92 8.21
CA GLY A 278 9.22 -3.90 7.10
C GLY A 278 10.40 -4.87 7.25
N TRP A 279 10.27 -5.92 8.05
CA TRP A 279 11.30 -6.93 8.19
C TRP A 279 11.48 -7.73 6.91
N PRO A 280 12.72 -7.91 6.43
CA PRO A 280 12.99 -8.55 5.15
C PRO A 280 12.73 -10.05 5.17
N SER A 281 12.40 -10.58 4.01
CA SER A 281 12.52 -11.98 3.63
C SER A 281 13.33 -12.06 2.33
N ARG A 282 13.44 -13.23 1.69
CA ARG A 282 14.30 -13.40 0.52
C ARG A 282 13.52 -14.00 -0.64
N PHE A 283 13.77 -13.53 -1.87
CA PHE A 283 13.29 -14.23 -3.05
C PHE A 283 14.16 -15.47 -3.34
N ALA A 284 13.53 -16.55 -3.79
CA ALA A 284 14.24 -17.65 -4.39
C ALA A 284 14.94 -17.18 -5.68
N GLN A 285 16.07 -17.78 -6.00
CA GLN A 285 16.75 -17.56 -7.28
C GLN A 285 16.23 -18.52 -8.35
N ARG A 286 16.18 -18.08 -9.58
CA ARG A 286 15.97 -18.91 -10.76
C ARG A 286 17.29 -19.54 -11.19
N ALA A 287 17.25 -20.52 -12.11
CA ALA A 287 18.43 -21.18 -12.64
C ALA A 287 19.40 -20.20 -13.36
N ASP A 288 18.90 -19.08 -13.88
CA ASP A 288 19.66 -18.01 -14.52
C ASP A 288 20.29 -17.01 -13.53
N GLY A 289 20.13 -17.24 -12.22
CA GLY A 289 20.61 -16.35 -11.15
C GLY A 289 19.68 -15.17 -10.84
N GLY A 290 18.63 -14.94 -11.64
CA GLY A 290 17.64 -13.87 -11.40
C GLY A 290 16.68 -14.22 -10.26
N LEU A 291 16.01 -13.18 -9.72
CA LEU A 291 15.01 -13.36 -8.67
C LEU A 291 13.73 -13.99 -9.20
N ASN A 292 13.20 -14.98 -8.49
CA ASN A 292 11.90 -15.57 -8.80
C ASN A 292 10.77 -14.79 -8.11
N LEU A 293 10.29 -13.75 -8.77
CA LEU A 293 9.21 -12.91 -8.27
C LEU A 293 7.81 -13.57 -8.31
N GLN A 294 7.69 -14.74 -8.92
CA GLN A 294 6.43 -15.51 -8.98
C GLN A 294 6.30 -16.48 -7.81
N ALA A 295 7.41 -16.89 -7.21
CA ALA A 295 7.40 -17.71 -6.01
C ALA A 295 7.19 -16.87 -4.76
N ARG A 296 6.60 -17.46 -3.72
CA ARG A 296 6.55 -16.83 -2.41
C ARG A 296 7.97 -16.57 -1.90
N PRO A 297 8.24 -15.41 -1.30
CA PRO A 297 9.52 -15.18 -0.65
C PRO A 297 9.80 -16.21 0.46
N ILE A 298 11.06 -16.49 0.68
CA ILE A 298 11.56 -17.43 1.69
C ILE A 298 11.72 -16.65 2.99
N LEU A 299 11.16 -17.18 4.08
CA LEU A 299 11.31 -16.62 5.41
C LEU A 299 12.79 -16.52 5.80
N ASP A 300 13.16 -15.40 6.41
CA ASP A 300 14.44 -15.21 7.09
C ASP A 300 14.25 -15.39 8.61
N PRO A 301 14.81 -16.48 9.20
CA PRO A 301 14.61 -16.76 10.62
C PRO A 301 15.20 -15.71 11.55
N ASP A 302 16.35 -15.11 11.20
CA ASP A 302 17.00 -14.08 12.01
C ASP A 302 16.17 -12.78 12.02
N ALA A 303 15.65 -12.39 10.87
CA ALA A 303 14.73 -11.27 10.75
C ALA A 303 13.43 -11.51 11.55
N LEU A 304 12.89 -12.73 11.52
CA LEU A 304 11.71 -13.10 12.32
C LEU A 304 11.99 -12.96 13.82
N ILE A 305 13.08 -13.56 14.32
CA ILE A 305 13.45 -13.51 15.74
C ILE A 305 13.64 -12.07 16.19
N ALA A 306 14.37 -11.25 15.42
CA ALA A 306 14.60 -9.84 15.73
C ALA A 306 13.28 -9.05 15.79
N ASN A 307 12.35 -9.28 14.87
CA ASN A 307 11.04 -8.62 14.87
C ASN A 307 10.21 -8.97 16.12
N LEU A 308 10.16 -10.25 16.49
CA LEU A 308 9.45 -10.72 17.67
C LEU A 308 10.07 -10.19 18.97
N THR A 309 11.41 -10.12 19.03
CA THR A 309 12.14 -9.55 20.16
C THR A 309 11.75 -8.09 20.39
N ILE A 310 11.77 -7.26 19.33
CA ILE A 310 11.37 -5.85 19.45
C ILE A 310 9.92 -5.71 19.88
N ALA A 311 9.02 -6.53 19.35
CA ALA A 311 7.61 -6.51 19.73
C ALA A 311 7.42 -6.81 21.25
N ALA A 312 8.16 -7.80 21.76
CA ALA A 312 8.13 -8.17 23.16
C ALA A 312 8.79 -7.12 24.09
N GLU A 313 9.85 -6.45 23.64
CA GLU A 313 10.49 -5.35 24.37
C GLU A 313 9.57 -4.13 24.47
N VAL A 314 8.89 -3.75 23.40
CA VAL A 314 7.98 -2.60 23.36
C VAL A 314 6.67 -2.88 24.10
N ALA A 315 6.13 -4.09 24.01
CA ALA A 315 4.91 -4.51 24.70
C ALA A 315 5.11 -5.89 25.35
N PRO A 316 5.58 -5.96 26.60
CA PRO A 316 5.97 -7.22 27.26
C PRO A 316 4.86 -8.29 27.32
N THR A 317 3.60 -7.90 27.34
CA THR A 317 2.47 -8.82 27.29
C THR A 317 2.49 -9.71 26.03
N VAL A 318 3.03 -9.21 24.91
CA VAL A 318 3.13 -9.96 23.64
C VAL A 318 4.07 -11.18 23.77
N ALA A 319 5.08 -11.11 24.64
CA ALA A 319 6.01 -12.22 24.88
C ALA A 319 5.33 -13.50 25.42
N ASN A 320 4.15 -13.37 26.01
CA ASN A 320 3.38 -14.49 26.56
C ASN A 320 2.48 -15.18 25.52
N LEU A 321 2.43 -14.68 24.30
CA LEU A 321 1.55 -15.21 23.26
C LEU A 321 2.32 -16.13 22.31
N SER A 322 1.70 -17.28 21.99
CA SER A 322 2.26 -18.22 21.02
C SER A 322 2.12 -17.69 19.60
N VAL A 323 3.18 -17.81 18.81
CA VAL A 323 3.12 -17.56 17.35
C VAL A 323 2.37 -18.72 16.70
N ILE A 324 1.28 -18.42 15.97
CA ILE A 324 0.49 -19.44 15.27
C ILE A 324 0.74 -19.44 13.76
N ARG A 325 1.23 -18.33 13.21
CA ARG A 325 1.48 -18.20 11.78
C ARG A 325 2.50 -17.13 11.48
N THR A 326 3.42 -17.45 10.59
CA THR A 326 4.29 -16.48 9.91
C THR A 326 4.12 -16.65 8.40
N TRP A 327 4.08 -15.54 7.68
CA TRP A 327 4.03 -15.58 6.22
C TRP A 327 4.88 -14.47 5.62
N THR A 328 5.18 -14.63 4.35
CA THR A 328 5.94 -13.68 3.56
C THR A 328 5.07 -13.13 2.44
N GLY A 329 5.27 -11.89 2.09
CA GLY A 329 4.64 -11.21 0.97
C GLY A 329 5.64 -10.29 0.28
N ALA A 330 5.30 -9.83 -0.92
CA ALA A 330 6.14 -8.90 -1.64
C ALA A 330 5.36 -7.63 -1.95
N THR A 331 5.92 -6.48 -1.57
CA THR A 331 5.41 -5.17 -1.92
C THR A 331 6.28 -4.52 -2.99
N THR A 332 5.79 -3.45 -3.60
CA THR A 332 6.54 -2.64 -4.56
C THR A 332 7.05 -1.40 -3.86
N VAL A 333 8.31 -1.08 -4.06
CA VAL A 333 8.93 0.16 -3.58
C VAL A 333 9.64 0.86 -4.74
N THR A 334 9.79 2.16 -4.62
CA THR A 334 10.58 3.01 -5.51
C THR A 334 11.90 3.39 -4.86
N SER A 335 12.82 3.97 -5.63
CA SER A 335 14.12 4.43 -5.10
C SER A 335 13.98 5.54 -4.06
N ASP A 336 12.94 6.37 -4.13
CA ASP A 336 12.63 7.44 -3.18
C ASP A 336 11.57 7.03 -2.14
N GLN A 337 11.14 5.77 -2.16
CA GLN A 337 10.13 5.15 -1.29
C GLN A 337 8.70 5.74 -1.40
N LEU A 338 8.48 6.74 -2.23
CA LEU A 338 7.15 7.28 -2.52
C LEU A 338 6.43 6.42 -3.56
N PRO A 339 5.10 6.26 -3.47
CA PRO A 339 4.33 5.54 -4.49
C PRO A 339 4.40 6.22 -5.87
N LEU A 340 3.99 5.50 -6.90
CA LEU A 340 3.79 6.01 -8.25
C LEU A 340 2.30 5.97 -8.58
N VAL A 341 1.66 7.14 -8.66
CA VAL A 341 0.24 7.26 -9.00
C VAL A 341 0.03 8.46 -9.91
N GLY A 342 -0.50 8.22 -11.09
CA GLY A 342 -0.80 9.30 -12.04
C GLY A 342 -0.56 8.92 -13.50
N PRO A 343 -0.73 9.89 -14.41
CA PRO A 343 -0.47 9.71 -15.83
C PRO A 343 1.03 9.61 -16.10
N VAL A 344 1.37 8.98 -17.22
CA VAL A 344 2.73 8.98 -17.76
C VAL A 344 2.73 9.92 -18.98
N SER A 345 3.28 11.11 -18.83
CA SER A 345 3.24 12.16 -19.87
C SER A 345 3.87 11.72 -21.18
N ARG A 346 4.92 10.91 -21.15
CA ARG A 346 5.58 10.35 -22.33
C ARG A 346 4.69 9.41 -23.14
N THR A 347 3.69 8.78 -22.49
CA THR A 347 2.77 7.85 -23.15
C THR A 347 1.34 8.20 -22.77
N PRO A 348 0.74 9.23 -23.44
CA PRO A 348 -0.62 9.65 -23.15
C PRO A 348 -1.62 8.50 -23.21
N GLY A 349 -2.51 8.42 -22.22
CA GLY A 349 -3.47 7.34 -22.03
C GLY A 349 -2.95 6.18 -21.19
N VAL A 350 -1.67 6.19 -20.77
CA VAL A 350 -1.13 5.25 -19.79
C VAL A 350 -1.06 5.91 -18.41
N TYR A 351 -1.55 5.20 -17.40
CA TYR A 351 -1.50 5.59 -16.01
C TYR A 351 -0.81 4.49 -15.18
N VAL A 352 -0.22 4.86 -14.08
CA VAL A 352 0.40 3.94 -13.12
C VAL A 352 -0.23 4.14 -11.75
N ALA A 353 -0.42 3.06 -10.99
CA ALA A 353 -0.90 3.10 -9.61
C ALA A 353 -0.29 1.95 -8.80
N THR A 354 0.89 2.19 -8.20
CA THR A 354 1.65 1.18 -7.45
C THR A 354 2.61 1.82 -6.45
N GLY A 355 3.20 1.02 -5.58
CA GLY A 355 4.27 1.45 -4.66
C GLY A 355 3.92 1.30 -3.20
N GLY A 356 4.81 1.82 -2.33
CA GLY A 356 4.64 1.80 -0.89
C GLY A 356 3.40 2.56 -0.41
N SER A 357 2.99 2.35 0.84
CA SER A 357 1.75 2.90 1.44
C SER A 357 0.47 2.59 0.67
N GLY A 358 0.51 1.63 -0.28
CA GLY A 358 -0.60 1.31 -1.18
C GLY A 358 -1.83 0.70 -0.50
N PHE A 359 -1.74 0.28 0.76
CA PHE A 359 -2.89 -0.11 1.57
C PHE A 359 -3.51 1.14 2.21
N THR A 360 -2.75 1.86 3.02
CA THR A 360 -3.21 3.07 3.72
C THR A 360 -3.79 4.13 2.77
N LEU A 361 -3.08 4.44 1.69
CA LEU A 361 -3.47 5.47 0.72
C LEU A 361 -4.29 4.93 -0.46
N GLY A 362 -4.53 3.61 -0.51
CA GLY A 362 -5.18 2.95 -1.64
C GLY A 362 -6.56 3.47 -2.01
N PRO A 363 -7.48 3.66 -1.05
CA PRO A 363 -8.78 4.28 -1.33
C PRO A 363 -8.65 5.68 -1.93
N THR A 364 -7.76 6.50 -1.38
CA THR A 364 -7.47 7.86 -1.86
C THR A 364 -6.86 7.85 -3.25
N PHE A 365 -5.89 6.98 -3.51
CA PHE A 365 -5.32 6.82 -4.85
C PHE A 365 -6.37 6.40 -5.88
N SER A 366 -7.24 5.47 -5.51
CA SER A 366 -8.32 5.02 -6.38
C SER A 366 -9.29 6.16 -6.72
N ARG A 367 -9.66 6.98 -5.73
CA ARG A 367 -10.54 8.12 -5.92
C ARG A 367 -9.88 9.21 -6.76
N LEU A 368 -8.72 9.70 -6.34
CA LEU A 368 -8.02 10.79 -7.04
C LEU A 368 -7.64 10.41 -8.46
N LEU A 369 -7.23 9.15 -8.70
CA LEU A 369 -6.88 8.72 -10.04
C LEU A 369 -8.13 8.59 -10.93
N ALA A 370 -9.27 8.15 -10.40
CA ALA A 370 -10.53 8.17 -11.12
C ALA A 370 -10.99 9.59 -11.46
N ASP A 371 -10.86 10.52 -10.50
CA ASP A 371 -11.16 11.94 -10.68
C ASP A 371 -10.29 12.53 -11.80
N LEU A 372 -8.98 12.27 -11.75
CA LEU A 372 -8.02 12.72 -12.75
C LEU A 372 -8.31 12.16 -14.16
N ILE A 373 -8.59 10.86 -14.28
CA ILE A 373 -8.93 10.22 -15.56
C ILE A 373 -10.20 10.84 -16.15
N CYS A 374 -11.13 11.28 -15.31
CA CYS A 374 -12.35 11.98 -15.71
C CYS A 374 -12.17 13.50 -15.89
N GLY A 375 -10.95 14.02 -15.82
CA GLY A 375 -10.62 15.41 -16.17
C GLY A 375 -10.52 16.39 -15.00
N ASP A 376 -10.52 15.93 -13.76
CA ASP A 376 -10.38 16.78 -12.58
C ASP A 376 -8.93 17.24 -12.39
N GLN A 377 -8.70 18.56 -12.44
CA GLN A 377 -7.37 19.16 -12.30
C GLN A 377 -6.90 19.28 -10.84
N GLU A 378 -7.81 19.34 -9.88
CA GLU A 378 -7.44 19.35 -8.45
C GLU A 378 -6.83 18.00 -8.04
N ALA A 379 -7.37 16.91 -8.60
CA ALA A 379 -6.80 15.57 -8.42
C ALA A 379 -5.38 15.47 -8.98
N ALA A 380 -5.09 16.12 -10.12
CA ALA A 380 -3.73 16.17 -10.67
C ALA A 380 -2.75 16.87 -9.71
N GLN A 381 -3.16 17.97 -9.10
CA GLN A 381 -2.35 18.71 -8.13
C GLN A 381 -2.11 17.88 -6.87
N ALA A 382 -3.13 17.20 -6.35
CA ALA A 382 -3.01 16.32 -5.17
C ALA A 382 -2.05 15.16 -5.42
N LEU A 383 -2.03 14.57 -6.63
CA LEU A 383 -1.16 13.46 -6.99
C LEU A 383 0.26 13.89 -7.44
N ALA A 384 0.57 15.17 -7.50
CA ALA A 384 1.85 15.65 -8.05
C ALA A 384 3.08 15.04 -7.35
N ILE A 385 3.05 14.89 -6.01
CA ILE A 385 4.15 14.31 -5.22
C ILE A 385 4.42 12.85 -5.55
N VAL A 386 3.42 12.12 -6.02
CA VAL A 386 3.49 10.69 -6.36
C VAL A 386 3.47 10.45 -7.87
N SER A 387 3.56 11.51 -8.68
CA SER A 387 3.54 11.42 -10.14
C SER A 387 4.66 10.53 -10.68
N PRO A 388 4.39 9.61 -11.63
CA PRO A 388 5.42 8.85 -12.33
C PRO A 388 6.45 9.72 -13.06
N ASP A 389 6.06 10.91 -13.50
CA ASP A 389 6.90 11.81 -14.28
C ASP A 389 8.09 12.38 -13.50
N ARG A 390 8.11 12.25 -12.15
CA ARG A 390 9.29 12.60 -11.34
C ARG A 390 10.52 11.75 -11.68
N PHE A 391 10.30 10.60 -12.31
CA PHE A 391 11.34 9.73 -12.87
C PHE A 391 11.46 9.80 -14.39
N GLY A 392 10.86 10.80 -15.03
CA GLY A 392 10.87 10.99 -16.48
C GLY A 392 12.30 11.06 -17.09
N HIS A 393 13.28 11.56 -16.32
CA HIS A 393 14.68 11.63 -16.72
C HIS A 393 15.29 10.25 -17.03
N LEU A 394 14.87 9.16 -16.35
CA LEU A 394 15.35 7.81 -16.63
C LEU A 394 15.01 7.39 -18.05
N ASN A 395 13.81 7.72 -18.52
CA ASN A 395 13.34 7.38 -19.84
C ASN A 395 14.02 8.20 -20.98
N SER A 396 14.72 9.28 -20.62
CA SER A 396 15.51 10.06 -21.57
C SER A 396 16.83 9.38 -21.93
N PHE A 397 17.31 8.48 -21.09
CA PHE A 397 18.56 7.72 -21.32
C PHE A 397 18.30 6.29 -21.81
N MET A 398 17.18 5.69 -21.43
CA MET A 398 16.90 4.27 -21.63
C MET A 398 15.86 4.00 -22.73
N GLY A 399 15.15 5.03 -23.18
CA GLY A 399 14.03 4.93 -24.12
C GLY A 399 14.31 5.28 -25.56
#